data_4b7356835de79cefe1a3229fd99b8ff2
#
_entry.id   4b7356835de79cefe1a3229fd99b8ff2
#
_cell.length_a   1.000
_cell.length_b   1.000
_cell.length_c   1.000
_cell.angle_alpha   90.00
_cell.angle_beta   90.00
_cell.angle_gamma   90.00
#
_symmetry.space_group_name_H-M   'P 1'
#
loop_
_entity.id
_entity.type
_entity.pdbx_description
1 polymer ?
#
loop_
_entity_poly.entity_id
_entity_poly.type
_entity_poly.pdbx_seq_one_letter_code
_entity_poly.pdbx_strand_id
1 'polypeptide(L)'
;MAMKRRKQRVEPHLRVYANRSVLVLEDGSEFVFVEGKQSEQAKARYEQIVKQLQSGWLEQLYGNLLSASEQFELDDTSMRLLNSITDAVTSEVGRAVVGLTVLQLCIKCLSPEQNIRLHKAGATSFSWREGVSMRRLDAQFITPFLRKHNLLRINKDGLFMTRSLAENYPYTPFYKASIRGAKDAWLTLIDLVEAGRTDSLSALKYLLARLKNRAEAFEQLAEQAIQITERFLEVYPAYETVHATLLKHIQTSAYPARLLEVSMHSFLQVLEEIGKLAGHLSPLCQMRTANKKHRNIADIEILDEAGNIVEAWDCKYGKTYLYDELHELGEKLENKQVELVGFVVDTQPDLRGEVQSLMREISEATEADVRILSLSDWIELLLQRHGLEQERDSVAHSWMKAYIECLCQKRREKAPIDEPADQWVRDWIALLEVELQYRQQ
;
A
#
# COMPACT_ATOMS: atom_id res chain seq x y z
N MET A 1 -52.58 35.45 -12.73
CA MET A 1 -51.19 35.40 -12.16
C MET A 1 -51.10 34.20 -11.21
N ALA A 2 -50.55 33.12 -11.65
CA ALA A 2 -50.38 31.92 -10.80
C ALA A 2 -49.11 32.12 -9.95
N MET A 3 -49.29 32.21 -8.65
CA MET A 3 -48.20 32.22 -7.67
C MET A 3 -47.44 30.89 -7.80
N LYS A 4 -46.20 30.91 -8.33
CA LYS A 4 -45.25 29.77 -8.21
C LYS A 4 -44.99 29.55 -6.72
N ARG A 5 -45.58 28.50 -6.14
CA ARG A 5 -45.20 28.01 -4.80
C ARG A 5 -43.70 27.75 -4.81
N ARG A 6 -42.94 28.54 -4.03
CA ARG A 6 -41.54 28.20 -3.69
C ARG A 6 -41.55 26.81 -3.06
N LYS A 7 -41.02 25.79 -3.75
CA LYS A 7 -40.78 24.49 -3.15
C LYS A 7 -39.89 24.72 -1.92
N GLN A 8 -40.36 24.28 -0.78
CA GLN A 8 -39.59 24.32 0.45
C GLN A 8 -38.31 23.46 0.23
N ARG A 9 -37.13 24.03 0.38
CA ARG A 9 -35.88 23.27 0.32
C ARG A 9 -35.89 22.28 1.48
N VAL A 10 -35.73 21.02 1.16
CA VAL A 10 -35.58 19.92 2.13
C VAL A 10 -34.08 19.72 2.39
N GLU A 11 -33.68 19.53 3.63
CA GLU A 11 -32.30 19.16 3.93
C GLU A 11 -32.01 17.76 3.35
N PRO A 12 -31.01 17.60 2.46
CA PRO A 12 -30.70 16.30 1.87
C PRO A 12 -30.25 15.33 2.93
N HIS A 13 -30.74 14.09 2.86
CA HIS A 13 -30.37 13.05 3.82
C HIS A 13 -30.64 11.63 3.29
N LEU A 14 -30.06 10.62 3.96
CA LEU A 14 -30.31 9.20 3.69
C LEU A 14 -31.12 8.58 4.84
N ARG A 15 -32.33 8.09 4.54
CA ARG A 15 -33.12 7.27 5.46
C ARG A 15 -32.84 5.80 5.22
N VAL A 16 -32.53 5.06 6.25
CA VAL A 16 -32.22 3.63 6.19
C VAL A 16 -33.31 2.86 6.90
N TYR A 17 -33.92 1.93 6.20
CA TYR A 17 -34.98 1.02 6.68
C TYR A 17 -34.45 -0.43 6.65
N ALA A 18 -35.21 -1.36 7.20
CA ALA A 18 -34.80 -2.77 7.28
C ALA A 18 -34.64 -3.47 5.90
N ASN A 19 -35.28 -2.96 4.84
CA ASN A 19 -35.26 -3.58 3.51
C ASN A 19 -35.00 -2.59 2.36
N ARG A 20 -34.70 -1.34 2.66
CA ARG A 20 -34.39 -0.31 1.66
C ARG A 20 -33.68 0.89 2.28
N SER A 21 -33.04 1.67 1.42
CA SER A 21 -32.56 3.02 1.76
C SER A 21 -33.25 4.04 0.83
N VAL A 22 -33.47 5.24 1.33
CA VAL A 22 -34.12 6.33 0.57
C VAL A 22 -33.25 7.57 0.66
N LEU A 23 -32.67 8.01 -0.46
CA LEU A 23 -31.93 9.26 -0.60
C LEU A 23 -32.93 10.37 -0.91
N VAL A 24 -33.01 11.38 -0.06
CA VAL A 24 -33.83 12.58 -0.24
C VAL A 24 -32.91 13.72 -0.71
N LEU A 25 -33.24 14.34 -1.83
CA LEU A 25 -32.49 15.47 -2.39
C LEU A 25 -33.10 16.81 -1.93
N GLU A 26 -32.34 17.92 -2.17
CA GLU A 26 -32.75 19.29 -1.79
C GLU A 26 -34.11 19.72 -2.38
N ASP A 27 -34.46 19.22 -3.56
CA ASP A 27 -35.71 19.51 -4.24
C ASP A 27 -36.90 18.67 -3.73
N GLY A 28 -36.64 17.76 -2.74
CA GLY A 28 -37.59 16.85 -2.17
C GLY A 28 -37.85 15.57 -3.01
N SER A 29 -37.06 15.36 -4.10
CA SER A 29 -37.11 14.11 -4.84
C SER A 29 -36.50 12.97 -4.02
N GLU A 30 -37.01 11.75 -4.20
CA GLU A 30 -36.58 10.57 -3.46
C GLU A 30 -36.07 9.48 -4.43
N PHE A 31 -34.89 8.92 -4.11
CA PHE A 31 -34.35 7.72 -4.76
C PHE A 31 -34.39 6.55 -3.79
N VAL A 32 -35.07 5.48 -4.18
CA VAL A 32 -35.28 4.29 -3.36
C VAL A 32 -34.35 3.18 -3.81
N PHE A 33 -33.49 2.70 -2.91
CA PHE A 33 -32.62 1.56 -3.11
C PHE A 33 -33.17 0.37 -2.33
N VAL A 34 -33.61 -0.67 -3.05
CA VAL A 34 -34.26 -1.85 -2.46
C VAL A 34 -33.26 -2.95 -2.21
N GLU A 35 -33.29 -3.52 -1.01
CA GLU A 35 -32.52 -4.71 -0.63
C GLU A 35 -33.22 -5.99 -1.08
N GLY A 36 -32.44 -7.05 -1.30
CA GLY A 36 -32.95 -8.36 -1.63
C GLY A 36 -32.17 -9.08 -2.72
N LYS A 37 -32.75 -10.18 -3.21
CA LYS A 37 -32.15 -10.98 -4.28
C LYS A 37 -31.99 -10.13 -5.55
N GLN A 38 -30.83 -10.24 -6.18
CA GLN A 38 -30.51 -9.54 -7.43
C GLN A 38 -31.58 -9.79 -8.49
N SER A 39 -32.05 -8.73 -9.18
CA SER A 39 -33.00 -8.82 -10.28
C SER A 39 -32.36 -9.48 -11.52
N GLU A 40 -33.19 -10.04 -12.40
CA GLU A 40 -32.70 -10.60 -13.67
C GLU A 40 -32.10 -9.52 -14.58
N GLN A 41 -32.62 -8.29 -14.51
CA GLN A 41 -32.05 -7.15 -15.23
C GLN A 41 -30.65 -6.79 -14.72
N ALA A 42 -30.44 -6.76 -13.40
CA ALA A 42 -29.13 -6.48 -12.82
C ALA A 42 -28.12 -7.61 -13.12
N LYS A 43 -28.58 -8.86 -13.21
CA LYS A 43 -27.74 -9.98 -13.65
C LYS A 43 -27.32 -9.81 -15.11
N ALA A 44 -28.25 -9.50 -15.99
CA ALA A 44 -27.96 -9.29 -17.42
C ALA A 44 -26.95 -8.15 -17.62
N ARG A 45 -27.11 -7.03 -16.89
CA ARG A 45 -26.12 -5.92 -16.90
C ARG A 45 -24.74 -6.39 -16.41
N TYR A 46 -24.69 -7.17 -15.33
CA TYR A 46 -23.43 -7.72 -14.82
C TYR A 46 -22.74 -8.60 -15.85
N GLU A 47 -23.46 -9.52 -16.50
CA GLU A 47 -22.93 -10.41 -17.54
C GLU A 47 -22.41 -9.61 -18.76
N GLN A 48 -23.12 -8.57 -19.17
CA GLN A 48 -22.66 -7.66 -20.21
C GLN A 48 -21.36 -6.95 -19.84
N ILE A 49 -21.25 -6.41 -18.63
CA ILE A 49 -20.05 -5.76 -18.10
C ILE A 49 -18.88 -6.75 -18.11
N VAL A 50 -19.07 -7.96 -17.57
CA VAL A 50 -18.04 -9.02 -17.55
C VAL A 50 -17.58 -9.34 -18.96
N LYS A 51 -18.50 -9.55 -19.92
CA LYS A 51 -18.17 -9.87 -21.30
C LYS A 51 -17.31 -8.79 -21.96
N GLN A 52 -17.63 -7.52 -21.72
CA GLN A 52 -16.86 -6.40 -22.30
C GLN A 52 -15.49 -6.25 -21.65
N LEU A 53 -15.37 -6.42 -20.32
CA LEU A 53 -14.09 -6.42 -19.67
C LEU A 53 -13.21 -7.60 -20.09
N GLN A 54 -13.78 -8.79 -20.27
CA GLN A 54 -13.08 -9.97 -20.81
C GLN A 54 -12.61 -9.78 -22.24
N SER A 55 -13.32 -9.03 -23.06
CA SER A 55 -12.88 -8.72 -24.43
C SER A 55 -11.75 -7.69 -24.51
N GLY A 56 -11.25 -7.21 -23.36
CA GLY A 56 -10.12 -6.28 -23.31
C GLY A 56 -10.51 -4.81 -23.49
N TRP A 57 -11.77 -4.45 -23.27
CA TRP A 57 -12.22 -3.07 -23.43
C TRP A 57 -11.39 -2.05 -22.64
N LEU A 58 -11.05 -2.35 -21.38
CA LEU A 58 -10.26 -1.44 -20.53
C LEU A 58 -8.82 -1.32 -21.04
N GLU A 59 -8.22 -2.40 -21.51
CA GLU A 59 -6.89 -2.42 -22.11
C GLU A 59 -6.85 -1.58 -23.43
N GLN A 60 -7.87 -1.71 -24.25
CA GLN A 60 -7.98 -0.92 -25.49
C GLN A 60 -8.16 0.56 -25.19
N LEU A 61 -9.04 0.89 -24.21
CA LEU A 61 -9.24 2.28 -23.77
C LEU A 61 -7.92 2.90 -23.31
N TYR A 62 -7.17 2.19 -22.47
CA TYR A 62 -5.90 2.65 -21.95
C TYR A 62 -4.83 2.74 -23.06
N GLY A 63 -4.76 1.77 -23.95
CA GLY A 63 -3.85 1.80 -25.11
C GLY A 63 -4.10 3.01 -26.02
N ASN A 64 -5.36 3.36 -26.27
CA ASN A 64 -5.73 4.55 -27.05
C ASN A 64 -5.33 5.84 -26.31
N LEU A 65 -5.50 5.90 -24.99
CA LEU A 65 -5.08 7.03 -24.16
C LEU A 65 -3.56 7.28 -24.23
N LEU A 66 -2.75 6.21 -24.35
CA LEU A 66 -1.29 6.33 -24.49
C LEU A 66 -0.86 6.95 -25.82
N SER A 67 -1.69 6.82 -26.86
CA SER A 67 -1.38 7.22 -28.24
C SER A 67 -1.87 8.62 -28.61
N ALA A 68 -2.73 9.23 -27.79
CA ALA A 68 -3.41 10.47 -28.10
C ALA A 68 -3.01 11.63 -27.17
N SER A 69 -2.84 12.82 -27.75
CA SER A 69 -2.83 14.09 -27.03
C SER A 69 -4.30 14.48 -26.75
N GLU A 70 -4.93 13.86 -25.77
CA GLU A 70 -6.37 14.04 -25.54
C GLU A 70 -6.69 15.33 -24.75
N GLN A 71 -7.65 16.09 -25.27
CA GLN A 71 -8.40 17.08 -24.50
C GLN A 71 -9.57 16.34 -23.82
N PHE A 72 -9.69 16.51 -22.51
CA PHE A 72 -10.77 15.90 -21.74
C PHE A 72 -11.96 16.85 -21.67
N GLU A 73 -13.13 16.43 -22.16
CA GLU A 73 -14.37 17.20 -22.04
C GLU A 73 -14.97 17.07 -20.62
N LEU A 74 -14.34 17.75 -19.68
CA LEU A 74 -14.76 17.81 -18.27
C LEU A 74 -14.84 19.25 -17.79
N ASP A 75 -15.84 19.52 -16.95
CA ASP A 75 -15.94 20.80 -16.24
C ASP A 75 -14.90 20.89 -15.09
N ASP A 76 -14.60 22.13 -14.68
CA ASP A 76 -13.61 22.43 -13.63
C ASP A 76 -13.93 21.74 -12.29
N THR A 77 -15.22 21.50 -12.01
CA THR A 77 -15.64 20.85 -10.75
C THR A 77 -15.28 19.39 -10.78
N SER A 78 -15.61 18.69 -11.87
CA SER A 78 -15.28 17.29 -12.07
C SER A 78 -13.76 17.07 -12.08
N MET A 79 -12.98 17.95 -12.73
CA MET A 79 -11.52 17.89 -12.71
C MET A 79 -10.95 18.07 -11.30
N ARG A 80 -11.44 19.04 -10.51
CA ARG A 80 -10.99 19.26 -9.12
C ARG A 80 -11.29 18.06 -8.24
N LEU A 81 -12.46 17.43 -8.37
CA LEU A 81 -12.82 16.23 -7.62
C LEU A 81 -11.90 15.07 -7.96
N LEU A 82 -11.65 14.81 -9.26
CA LEU A 82 -10.75 13.75 -9.72
C LEU A 82 -9.31 13.98 -9.26
N ASN A 83 -8.82 15.23 -9.27
CA ASN A 83 -7.51 15.58 -8.73
C ASN A 83 -7.43 15.29 -7.23
N SER A 84 -8.42 15.73 -6.45
CA SER A 84 -8.49 15.46 -5.01
C SER A 84 -8.50 13.95 -4.70
N ILE A 85 -9.23 13.16 -5.50
CA ILE A 85 -9.24 11.68 -5.39
C ILE A 85 -7.84 11.12 -5.69
N THR A 86 -7.21 11.56 -6.78
CA THR A 86 -5.88 11.07 -7.18
C THR A 86 -4.80 11.44 -6.16
N ASP A 87 -4.87 12.61 -5.55
CA ASP A 87 -3.91 13.06 -4.54
C ASP A 87 -3.99 12.27 -3.23
N ALA A 88 -5.12 11.58 -2.99
CA ALA A 88 -5.31 10.73 -1.82
C ALA A 88 -4.60 9.36 -1.88
N VAL A 89 -3.90 9.02 -2.95
CA VAL A 89 -3.16 7.73 -3.11
C VAL A 89 -1.99 7.52 -2.14
N THR A 90 -1.69 8.50 -1.30
CA THR A 90 -0.64 8.41 -0.27
C THR A 90 -0.98 7.48 0.89
N SER A 91 -2.23 6.99 0.98
CA SER A 91 -2.68 6.05 2.01
C SER A 91 -3.34 4.82 1.38
N GLU A 92 -3.37 3.71 2.11
CA GLU A 92 -4.05 2.47 1.68
C GLU A 92 -5.53 2.74 1.36
N VAL A 93 -6.24 3.42 2.26
CA VAL A 93 -7.66 3.76 2.07
C VAL A 93 -7.86 4.69 0.88
N GLY A 94 -6.97 5.67 0.69
CA GLY A 94 -7.01 6.57 -0.46
C GLY A 94 -6.84 5.80 -1.78
N ARG A 95 -5.89 4.88 -1.86
CA ARG A 95 -5.70 4.01 -3.03
C ARG A 95 -6.91 3.13 -3.31
N ALA A 96 -7.54 2.58 -2.26
CA ALA A 96 -8.76 1.80 -2.42
C ALA A 96 -9.91 2.66 -2.97
N VAL A 97 -10.05 3.91 -2.54
CA VAL A 97 -11.04 4.86 -3.07
C VAL A 97 -10.77 5.19 -4.54
N VAL A 98 -9.51 5.45 -4.90
CA VAL A 98 -9.12 5.70 -6.31
C VAL A 98 -9.48 4.50 -7.20
N GLY A 99 -9.06 3.31 -6.81
CA GLY A 99 -9.36 2.09 -7.56
C GLY A 99 -10.87 1.81 -7.65
N LEU A 100 -11.62 2.08 -6.58
CA LEU A 100 -13.08 1.97 -6.59
C LEU A 100 -13.71 3.00 -7.54
N THR A 101 -13.15 4.20 -7.63
CA THR A 101 -13.60 5.21 -8.60
C THR A 101 -13.36 4.72 -10.03
N VAL A 102 -12.19 4.13 -10.33
CA VAL A 102 -11.93 3.51 -11.65
C VAL A 102 -12.96 2.43 -11.95
N LEU A 103 -13.22 1.52 -11.01
CA LEU A 103 -14.24 0.46 -11.15
C LEU A 103 -15.64 1.03 -11.44
N GLN A 104 -16.07 2.02 -10.67
CA GLN A 104 -17.39 2.61 -10.81
C GLN A 104 -17.57 3.31 -12.17
N LEU A 105 -16.55 4.07 -12.59
CA LEU A 105 -16.55 4.73 -13.89
C LEU A 105 -16.55 3.69 -15.04
N CYS A 106 -15.76 2.61 -14.95
CA CYS A 106 -15.82 1.50 -15.90
C CYS A 106 -17.22 0.90 -16.00
N ILE A 107 -17.85 0.60 -14.87
CA ILE A 107 -19.21 0.05 -14.85
C ILE A 107 -20.19 1.00 -15.55
N LYS A 108 -20.09 2.29 -15.25
CA LYS A 108 -20.98 3.30 -15.83
C LYS A 108 -20.79 3.47 -17.32
N CYS A 109 -19.56 3.40 -17.81
CA CYS A 109 -19.27 3.41 -19.25
C CYS A 109 -19.85 2.19 -19.98
N LEU A 110 -19.74 1.00 -19.37
CA LEU A 110 -20.15 -0.26 -19.99
C LEU A 110 -21.65 -0.54 -19.85
N SER A 111 -22.30 0.04 -18.88
CA SER A 111 -23.73 -0.09 -18.61
C SER A 111 -24.28 1.22 -18.01
N PRO A 112 -24.65 2.20 -18.85
CA PRO A 112 -25.12 3.51 -18.38
C PRO A 112 -26.32 3.46 -17.43
N GLU A 113 -27.16 2.45 -17.54
CA GLU A 113 -28.33 2.24 -16.68
C GLU A 113 -27.95 1.69 -15.30
N GLN A 114 -26.74 1.12 -15.15
CA GLN A 114 -26.32 0.58 -13.87
C GLN A 114 -26.07 1.69 -12.87
N ASN A 115 -26.78 1.63 -11.75
CA ASN A 115 -26.54 2.55 -10.63
C ASN A 115 -25.25 2.13 -9.90
N ILE A 116 -24.20 2.96 -9.99
CA ILE A 116 -22.88 2.71 -9.41
C ILE A 116 -22.78 3.03 -7.91
N ARG A 117 -23.86 3.48 -7.29
CA ARG A 117 -23.97 3.55 -5.84
C ARG A 117 -24.18 2.19 -5.18
N LEU A 118 -24.55 1.15 -5.96
CA LEU A 118 -24.98 -0.17 -5.46
C LEU A 118 -23.90 -1.23 -5.70
N HIS A 119 -23.09 -1.50 -4.69
CA HIS A 119 -21.85 -2.28 -4.77
C HIS A 119 -21.95 -3.76 -4.37
N LYS A 120 -23.10 -4.20 -3.90
CA LYS A 120 -23.29 -5.59 -3.44
C LYS A 120 -24.40 -6.27 -4.22
N ALA A 121 -24.10 -7.47 -4.72
CA ALA A 121 -25.06 -8.37 -5.33
C ALA A 121 -24.63 -9.83 -5.12
N GLY A 122 -25.58 -10.74 -5.00
CA GLY A 122 -25.31 -12.18 -4.92
C GLY A 122 -25.94 -12.88 -3.72
N ALA A 123 -25.40 -14.05 -3.35
CA ALA A 123 -25.94 -14.94 -2.32
C ALA A 123 -25.44 -14.63 -0.89
N THR A 124 -24.96 -13.43 -0.62
CA THR A 124 -24.51 -13.00 0.71
C THR A 124 -25.69 -12.57 1.59
N SER A 125 -25.45 -12.43 2.88
CA SER A 125 -26.43 -11.99 3.88
C SER A 125 -27.04 -10.61 3.59
N PHE A 126 -26.41 -9.82 2.71
CA PHE A 126 -26.86 -8.51 2.26
C PHE A 126 -26.60 -8.33 0.76
N SER A 127 -27.61 -7.88 0.02
CA SER A 127 -27.57 -7.62 -1.42
C SER A 127 -28.50 -6.49 -1.79
N TRP A 128 -28.09 -5.62 -2.71
CA TRP A 128 -28.97 -4.68 -3.40
C TRP A 128 -29.64 -5.36 -4.59
N ARG A 129 -30.95 -5.22 -4.72
CA ARG A 129 -31.70 -5.85 -5.81
C ARG A 129 -31.20 -5.44 -7.20
N GLU A 130 -30.85 -4.17 -7.38
CA GLU A 130 -30.32 -3.61 -8.63
C GLU A 130 -28.79 -3.45 -8.59
N GLY A 131 -28.10 -4.06 -7.60
CA GLY A 131 -26.67 -3.99 -7.47
C GLY A 131 -25.91 -4.97 -8.36
N VAL A 132 -24.63 -4.69 -8.57
CA VAL A 132 -23.67 -5.60 -9.21
C VAL A 132 -22.55 -5.97 -8.23
N SER A 133 -21.91 -7.12 -8.43
CA SER A 133 -20.82 -7.55 -7.56
C SER A 133 -19.52 -6.81 -7.90
N MET A 134 -19.38 -5.60 -7.36
CA MET A 134 -18.16 -4.80 -7.55
C MET A 134 -16.90 -5.53 -7.05
N ARG A 135 -16.96 -6.28 -5.95
CA ARG A 135 -15.84 -7.09 -5.44
C ARG A 135 -15.33 -8.09 -6.47
N ARG A 136 -16.23 -8.77 -7.22
CA ARG A 136 -15.82 -9.73 -8.25
C ARG A 136 -15.21 -9.03 -9.45
N LEU A 137 -15.81 -7.93 -9.90
CA LEU A 137 -15.28 -7.12 -11.02
C LEU A 137 -13.91 -6.55 -10.68
N ASP A 138 -13.72 -6.07 -9.45
CA ASP A 138 -12.44 -5.59 -8.95
C ASP A 138 -11.38 -6.69 -9.00
N ALA A 139 -11.62 -7.82 -8.32
CA ALA A 139 -10.65 -8.90 -8.20
C ALA A 139 -10.28 -9.52 -9.57
N GLN A 140 -11.23 -9.57 -10.51
CA GLN A 140 -11.01 -10.21 -11.82
C GLN A 140 -10.41 -9.26 -12.86
N PHE A 141 -10.70 -7.96 -12.82
CA PHE A 141 -10.37 -7.04 -13.90
C PHE A 141 -9.64 -5.78 -13.44
N ILE A 142 -10.14 -5.05 -12.43
CA ILE A 142 -9.63 -3.71 -12.12
C ILE A 142 -8.32 -3.78 -11.35
N THR A 143 -8.26 -4.52 -10.25
CA THR A 143 -7.01 -4.71 -9.50
C THR A 143 -5.90 -5.30 -10.36
N PRO A 144 -6.11 -6.39 -11.17
CA PRO A 144 -5.08 -6.87 -12.07
C PRO A 144 -4.63 -5.85 -13.10
N PHE A 145 -5.54 -5.09 -13.71
CA PHE A 145 -5.23 -4.04 -14.67
C PHE A 145 -4.36 -2.92 -14.04
N LEU A 146 -4.79 -2.36 -12.91
CA LEU A 146 -4.07 -1.28 -12.24
C LEU A 146 -2.66 -1.70 -11.81
N ARG A 147 -2.49 -2.95 -11.40
CA ARG A 147 -1.18 -3.52 -11.04
C ARG A 147 -0.30 -3.79 -12.25
N LYS A 148 -0.84 -4.41 -13.30
CA LYS A 148 -0.13 -4.71 -14.55
C LYS A 148 0.50 -3.47 -15.18
N HIS A 149 -0.22 -2.37 -15.18
CA HIS A 149 0.23 -1.09 -15.75
C HIS A 149 0.92 -0.17 -14.71
N ASN A 150 1.21 -0.67 -13.51
CA ASN A 150 1.82 0.08 -12.41
C ASN A 150 1.10 1.41 -12.08
N LEU A 151 -0.19 1.50 -12.38
CA LEU A 151 -0.98 2.73 -12.20
C LEU A 151 -1.29 2.99 -10.73
N LEU A 152 -1.47 1.91 -9.95
CA LEU A 152 -1.81 2.01 -8.53
C LEU A 152 -1.26 0.81 -7.77
N ARG A 153 -0.50 1.10 -6.71
CA ARG A 153 0.05 0.10 -5.80
C ARG A 153 -1.02 -0.34 -4.82
N ILE A 154 -1.69 -1.44 -5.13
CA ILE A 154 -2.77 -2.00 -4.34
C ILE A 154 -2.52 -3.48 -4.06
N ASN A 155 -3.13 -3.99 -2.98
CA ASN A 155 -3.06 -5.39 -2.64
C ASN A 155 -3.69 -6.25 -3.77
N LYS A 156 -3.07 -7.40 -4.05
CA LYS A 156 -3.60 -8.38 -5.02
C LYS A 156 -5.02 -8.87 -4.69
N ASP A 157 -5.39 -8.85 -3.40
CA ASP A 157 -6.71 -9.29 -2.92
C ASP A 157 -7.82 -8.26 -3.14
N GLY A 158 -7.47 -7.11 -3.74
CA GLY A 158 -8.39 -6.10 -4.23
C GLY A 158 -8.76 -5.00 -3.23
N LEU A 159 -9.54 -4.05 -3.74
CA LEU A 159 -9.92 -2.81 -3.06
C LEU A 159 -10.82 -3.06 -1.84
N PHE A 160 -11.65 -4.10 -1.90
CA PHE A 160 -12.64 -4.43 -0.87
C PHE A 160 -12.07 -5.16 0.36
N MET A 161 -10.75 -5.29 0.44
CA MET A 161 -10.08 -5.59 1.72
C MET A 161 -10.23 -4.43 2.70
N THR A 162 -10.42 -3.21 2.23
CA THR A 162 -10.77 -2.04 3.02
C THR A 162 -12.24 -2.12 3.45
N ARG A 163 -12.50 -2.60 4.67
CA ARG A 163 -13.86 -2.88 5.19
C ARG A 163 -14.81 -1.70 5.12
N SER A 164 -14.32 -0.48 5.34
CA SER A 164 -15.12 0.75 5.26
C SER A 164 -15.75 1.00 3.87
N LEU A 165 -15.21 0.38 2.81
CA LEU A 165 -15.78 0.43 1.46
C LEU A 165 -16.86 -0.66 1.22
N ALA A 166 -17.02 -1.59 2.13
CA ALA A 166 -17.92 -2.73 1.98
C ALA A 166 -19.14 -2.68 2.92
N GLU A 167 -19.46 -1.52 3.47
CA GLU A 167 -20.62 -1.33 4.34
C GLU A 167 -21.94 -1.48 3.59
N ASN A 168 -23.04 -1.80 4.32
CA ASN A 168 -24.35 -2.05 3.74
C ASN A 168 -25.14 -0.76 3.46
N TYR A 169 -24.48 0.25 2.87
CA TYR A 169 -25.09 1.51 2.48
C TYR A 169 -24.83 1.81 1.00
N PRO A 170 -25.73 2.50 0.30
CA PRO A 170 -25.43 2.99 -1.05
C PRO A 170 -24.39 4.10 -0.98
N TYR A 171 -23.49 4.16 -1.96
CA TYR A 171 -22.48 5.21 -2.08
C TYR A 171 -23.13 6.55 -2.44
N THR A 172 -23.47 7.31 -1.42
CA THR A 172 -24.06 8.65 -1.50
C THR A 172 -23.25 9.60 -0.62
N PRO A 173 -23.42 10.94 -0.72
CA PRO A 173 -22.78 11.89 0.20
C PRO A 173 -23.04 11.58 1.69
N PHE A 174 -24.08 10.81 2.01
CA PHE A 174 -24.44 10.38 3.36
C PHE A 174 -23.93 8.98 3.73
N TYR A 175 -22.94 8.48 3.02
CA TYR A 175 -22.31 7.18 3.33
C TYR A 175 -21.70 7.19 4.73
N LYS A 176 -22.16 6.28 5.60
CA LYS A 176 -21.89 6.34 7.05
C LYS A 176 -20.46 5.92 7.44
N ALA A 177 -19.81 5.08 6.65
CA ALA A 177 -18.46 4.63 7.01
C ALA A 177 -17.48 5.80 7.10
N SER A 178 -16.62 5.76 8.10
CA SER A 178 -15.51 6.69 8.24
C SER A 178 -14.41 6.31 7.24
N ILE A 179 -14.15 7.17 6.27
CA ILE A 179 -13.12 7.02 5.25
C ILE A 179 -12.26 8.27 5.30
N ARG A 180 -10.95 8.09 5.52
CA ARG A 180 -9.99 9.19 5.53
C ARG A 180 -9.62 9.59 4.08
N GLY A 181 -9.26 10.86 3.88
CA GLY A 181 -8.82 11.37 2.59
C GLY A 181 -10.00 11.85 1.72
N ALA A 182 -10.05 11.43 0.46
CA ALA A 182 -10.94 11.99 -0.56
C ALA A 182 -12.39 11.46 -0.55
N LYS A 183 -12.94 11.06 0.61
CA LYS A 183 -14.31 10.53 0.71
C LYS A 183 -15.34 11.45 0.07
N ASP A 184 -15.35 12.71 0.44
CA ASP A 184 -16.38 13.66 0.00
C ASP A 184 -16.24 13.97 -1.50
N ALA A 185 -14.99 14.08 -1.99
CA ALA A 185 -14.73 14.26 -3.42
C ALA A 185 -15.21 13.06 -4.23
N TRP A 186 -14.92 11.84 -3.76
CA TRP A 186 -15.38 10.60 -4.41
C TRP A 186 -16.89 10.50 -4.45
N LEU A 187 -17.58 10.64 -3.32
CA LEU A 187 -19.04 10.51 -3.25
C LEU A 187 -19.75 11.62 -4.04
N THR A 188 -19.20 12.84 -4.05
CA THR A 188 -19.72 13.93 -4.87
C THR A 188 -19.53 13.62 -6.36
N LEU A 189 -18.39 13.11 -6.78
CA LEU A 189 -18.16 12.69 -8.17
C LEU A 189 -19.17 11.61 -8.60
N ILE A 190 -19.37 10.57 -7.78
CA ILE A 190 -20.35 9.52 -8.07
C ILE A 190 -21.77 10.11 -8.22
N ASP A 191 -22.10 11.09 -7.41
CA ASP A 191 -23.41 11.77 -7.48
C ASP A 191 -23.56 12.58 -8.78
N LEU A 192 -22.51 13.28 -9.21
CA LEU A 192 -22.49 14.01 -10.48
C LEU A 192 -22.61 13.07 -11.70
N VAL A 193 -21.90 11.94 -11.67
CA VAL A 193 -21.97 10.92 -12.72
C VAL A 193 -23.36 10.28 -12.80
N GLU A 194 -23.97 9.94 -11.66
CA GLU A 194 -25.35 9.39 -11.61
C GLU A 194 -26.41 10.40 -12.03
N ALA A 195 -26.16 11.68 -11.82
CA ALA A 195 -27.03 12.77 -12.27
C ALA A 195 -26.83 13.14 -13.76
N GLY A 196 -25.89 12.49 -14.48
CA GLY A 196 -25.55 12.80 -15.87
C GLY A 196 -24.86 14.17 -16.06
N ARG A 197 -24.33 14.75 -15.00
CA ARG A 197 -23.63 16.05 -15.03
C ARG A 197 -22.13 15.91 -15.32
N THR A 198 -21.58 14.71 -15.13
CA THR A 198 -20.19 14.37 -15.46
C THR A 198 -20.22 13.17 -16.40
N ASP A 199 -19.58 13.29 -17.57
CA ASP A 199 -19.42 12.17 -18.49
C ASP A 199 -18.47 11.12 -17.90
N SER A 200 -18.95 9.88 -17.80
CA SER A 200 -18.22 8.78 -17.17
C SER A 200 -16.97 8.38 -17.95
N LEU A 201 -17.02 8.46 -19.30
CA LEU A 201 -15.87 8.08 -20.14
C LEU A 201 -14.75 9.10 -20.06
N SER A 202 -15.07 10.40 -20.17
CA SER A 202 -14.09 11.48 -20.01
C SER A 202 -13.49 11.48 -18.60
N ALA A 203 -14.32 11.22 -17.54
CA ALA A 203 -13.84 11.11 -16.18
C ALA A 203 -12.88 9.92 -15.99
N LEU A 204 -13.21 8.75 -16.58
CA LEU A 204 -12.34 7.57 -16.53
C LEU A 204 -11.01 7.81 -17.22
N LYS A 205 -11.05 8.34 -18.43
CA LYS A 205 -9.85 8.68 -19.20
C LYS A 205 -8.96 9.66 -18.46
N TYR A 206 -9.53 10.72 -17.91
CA TYR A 206 -8.79 11.71 -17.11
C TYR A 206 -8.14 11.07 -15.88
N LEU A 207 -8.88 10.25 -15.14
CA LEU A 207 -8.36 9.56 -13.97
C LEU A 207 -7.20 8.62 -14.32
N LEU A 208 -7.34 7.83 -15.39
CA LEU A 208 -6.27 6.94 -15.86
C LEU A 208 -5.03 7.72 -16.33
N ALA A 209 -5.21 8.85 -17.02
CA ALA A 209 -4.11 9.73 -17.41
C ALA A 209 -3.36 10.30 -16.21
N ARG A 210 -4.09 10.73 -15.17
CA ARG A 210 -3.49 11.24 -13.93
C ARG A 210 -2.70 10.15 -13.19
N LEU A 211 -3.23 8.93 -13.13
CA LEU A 211 -2.54 7.79 -12.53
C LEU A 211 -1.27 7.42 -13.31
N LYS A 212 -1.34 7.42 -14.65
CA LYS A 212 -0.18 7.21 -15.53
C LYS A 212 0.92 8.24 -15.27
N ASN A 213 0.58 9.54 -15.34
CA ASN A 213 1.55 10.61 -15.12
C ASN A 213 2.22 10.50 -13.74
N ARG A 214 1.46 10.07 -12.74
CA ARG A 214 1.97 9.83 -11.40
C ARG A 214 2.94 8.64 -11.33
N ALA A 215 2.60 7.56 -12.02
CA ALA A 215 3.46 6.38 -12.10
C ALA A 215 4.78 6.69 -12.84
N GLU A 216 4.70 7.41 -13.97
CA GLU A 216 5.87 7.85 -14.73
C GLU A 216 6.76 8.81 -13.93
N ALA A 217 6.18 9.76 -13.21
CA ALA A 217 6.94 10.66 -12.35
C ALA A 217 7.68 9.90 -11.22
N PHE A 218 7.07 8.86 -10.65
CA PHE A 218 7.76 8.02 -9.68
C PHE A 218 8.87 7.18 -10.30
N GLU A 219 8.65 6.65 -11.50
CA GLU A 219 9.70 5.88 -12.22
C GLU A 219 10.92 6.76 -12.53
N GLN A 220 10.70 7.99 -13.01
CA GLN A 220 11.77 8.96 -13.22
C GLN A 220 12.51 9.29 -11.92
N LEU A 221 11.79 9.48 -10.82
CA LEU A 221 12.37 9.71 -9.50
C LEU A 221 13.21 8.52 -9.04
N ALA A 222 12.73 7.30 -9.26
CA ALA A 222 13.44 6.07 -8.95
C ALA A 222 14.74 5.91 -9.76
N GLU A 223 14.69 6.23 -11.05
CA GLU A 223 15.87 6.22 -11.91
C GLU A 223 16.92 7.24 -11.45
N GLN A 224 16.51 8.45 -11.11
CA GLN A 224 17.40 9.48 -10.55
C GLN A 224 18.06 9.00 -9.25
N ALA A 225 17.29 8.37 -8.36
CA ALA A 225 17.82 7.86 -7.09
C ALA A 225 18.86 6.75 -7.30
N ILE A 226 18.62 5.85 -8.25
CA ILE A 226 19.58 4.78 -8.58
C ILE A 226 20.86 5.39 -9.16
N GLN A 227 20.75 6.30 -10.13
CA GLN A 227 21.89 6.95 -10.77
C GLN A 227 22.74 7.75 -9.79
N ILE A 228 22.12 8.52 -8.89
CA ILE A 228 22.88 9.28 -7.89
C ILE A 228 23.55 8.36 -6.87
N THR A 229 22.94 7.21 -6.55
CA THR A 229 23.53 6.20 -5.67
C THR A 229 24.79 5.60 -6.30
N GLU A 230 24.76 5.27 -7.59
CA GLU A 230 25.92 4.77 -8.32
C GLU A 230 27.07 5.79 -8.31
N ARG A 231 26.77 7.04 -8.63
CA ARG A 231 27.77 8.13 -8.56
C ARG A 231 28.33 8.33 -7.14
N PHE A 232 27.50 8.21 -6.12
CA PHE A 232 27.95 8.29 -4.73
C PHE A 232 28.92 7.18 -4.39
N LEU A 233 28.64 5.95 -4.77
CA LEU A 233 29.48 4.78 -4.52
C LEU A 233 30.82 4.84 -5.28
N GLU A 234 30.88 5.47 -6.44
CA GLU A 234 32.14 5.75 -7.15
C GLU A 234 33.04 6.72 -6.38
N VAL A 235 32.43 7.68 -5.67
CA VAL A 235 33.18 8.72 -4.91
C VAL A 235 33.52 8.26 -3.49
N TYR A 236 32.62 7.47 -2.86
CA TYR A 236 32.71 7.03 -1.46
C TYR A 236 32.55 5.50 -1.34
N PRO A 237 33.59 4.75 -1.72
CA PRO A 237 33.51 3.29 -1.75
C PRO A 237 33.61 2.62 -0.37
N ALA A 238 34.03 3.33 0.68
CA ALA A 238 34.27 2.73 1.99
C ALA A 238 32.99 2.37 2.74
N TYR A 239 32.96 1.22 3.36
CA TYR A 239 31.87 0.71 4.20
C TYR A 239 31.38 1.75 5.22
N GLU A 240 32.30 2.40 5.94
CA GLU A 240 31.96 3.35 7.00
C GLU A 240 31.13 4.53 6.47
N THR A 241 31.42 5.01 5.27
CA THR A 241 30.68 6.10 4.64
C THR A 241 29.31 5.65 4.16
N VAL A 242 29.23 4.49 3.55
CA VAL A 242 27.94 3.89 3.12
C VAL A 242 27.04 3.65 4.32
N HIS A 243 27.56 3.03 5.37
CA HIS A 243 26.85 2.76 6.61
C HIS A 243 26.33 4.04 7.28
N ALA A 244 27.19 5.06 7.43
CA ALA A 244 26.81 6.35 8.01
C ALA A 244 25.74 7.05 7.19
N THR A 245 25.79 6.98 5.85
CA THR A 245 24.81 7.58 4.96
C THR A 245 23.44 6.90 5.07
N LEU A 246 23.40 5.57 5.12
CA LEU A 246 22.18 4.81 5.36
C LEU A 246 21.55 5.15 6.70
N LEU A 247 22.34 5.17 7.78
CA LEU A 247 21.86 5.58 9.10
C LEU A 247 21.30 7.00 9.09
N LYS A 248 21.98 7.95 8.44
CA LYS A 248 21.53 9.33 8.34
C LYS A 248 20.19 9.43 7.62
N HIS A 249 19.99 8.70 6.53
CA HIS A 249 18.71 8.63 5.84
C HIS A 249 17.60 8.07 6.73
N ILE A 250 17.86 6.97 7.44
CA ILE A 250 16.91 6.36 8.38
C ILE A 250 16.49 7.37 9.46
N GLN A 251 17.47 8.07 10.05
CA GLN A 251 17.24 8.99 11.17
C GLN A 251 16.50 10.28 10.78
N THR A 252 16.70 10.76 9.55
CA THR A 252 16.14 12.03 9.09
C THR A 252 14.83 11.93 8.34
N SER A 253 14.44 10.72 7.91
CA SER A 253 13.23 10.50 7.12
C SER A 253 12.02 10.10 7.99
N ALA A 254 10.83 10.24 7.41
CA ALA A 254 9.59 9.80 8.07
C ALA A 254 9.56 8.27 8.22
N TYR A 255 8.98 7.78 9.32
CA TYR A 255 8.87 6.35 9.66
C TYR A 255 10.22 5.62 9.74
N PRO A 256 11.17 6.11 10.55
CA PRO A 256 12.52 5.56 10.63
C PRO A 256 12.56 4.07 11.04
N ALA A 257 11.64 3.61 11.87
CA ALA A 257 11.53 2.19 12.23
C ALA A 257 11.32 1.31 10.99
N ARG A 258 10.48 1.74 10.05
CA ARG A 258 10.26 1.01 8.80
C ARG A 258 11.48 1.06 7.87
N LEU A 259 12.17 2.19 7.82
CA LEU A 259 13.42 2.29 7.04
C LEU A 259 14.54 1.42 7.63
N LEU A 260 14.62 1.28 8.95
CA LEU A 260 15.52 0.34 9.61
C LEU A 260 15.22 -1.10 9.18
N GLU A 261 13.96 -1.51 9.21
CA GLU A 261 13.52 -2.83 8.75
C GLU A 261 13.85 -3.06 7.26
N VAL A 262 13.56 -2.08 6.38
CA VAL A 262 13.93 -2.15 4.96
C VAL A 262 15.44 -2.26 4.77
N SER A 263 16.24 -1.53 5.56
CA SER A 263 17.69 -1.55 5.51
C SER A 263 18.26 -2.92 5.88
N MET A 264 17.76 -3.52 6.98
CA MET A 264 18.14 -4.87 7.40
C MET A 264 17.73 -5.93 6.39
N HIS A 265 16.49 -5.86 5.91
CA HIS A 265 16.01 -6.78 4.89
C HIS A 265 16.83 -6.70 3.59
N SER A 266 17.20 -5.49 3.17
CA SER A 266 18.07 -5.29 1.99
C SER A 266 19.48 -5.87 2.18
N PHE A 267 20.02 -5.81 3.40
CA PHE A 267 21.30 -6.43 3.72
C PHE A 267 21.22 -7.96 3.60
N LEU A 268 20.17 -8.56 4.14
CA LEU A 268 19.96 -10.01 4.03
C LEU A 268 19.66 -10.45 2.59
N GLN A 269 18.98 -9.63 1.78
CA GLN A 269 18.82 -9.90 0.35
C GLN A 269 20.19 -10.01 -0.37
N VAL A 270 21.14 -9.13 -0.02
CA VAL A 270 22.50 -9.21 -0.57
C VAL A 270 23.17 -10.51 -0.14
N LEU A 271 23.06 -10.91 1.13
CA LEU A 271 23.60 -12.18 1.61
C LEU A 271 22.97 -13.40 0.93
N GLU A 272 21.68 -13.37 0.67
CA GLU A 272 20.97 -14.41 -0.08
C GLU A 272 21.48 -14.50 -1.53
N GLU A 273 21.62 -13.37 -2.22
CA GLU A 273 22.10 -13.28 -3.60
C GLU A 273 23.52 -13.80 -3.80
N ILE A 274 24.40 -13.57 -2.82
CA ILE A 274 25.78 -14.11 -2.86
C ILE A 274 25.90 -15.52 -2.27
N GLY A 275 24.76 -16.16 -1.98
CA GLY A 275 24.71 -17.55 -1.49
C GLY A 275 25.26 -17.76 -0.08
N LYS A 276 25.23 -16.73 0.77
CA LYS A 276 25.70 -16.78 2.16
C LYS A 276 24.58 -16.98 3.19
N LEU A 277 23.33 -16.82 2.81
CA LEU A 277 22.21 -17.09 3.71
C LEU A 277 21.93 -18.58 3.80
N ALA A 278 21.75 -19.10 5.01
CA ALA A 278 21.49 -20.53 5.25
C ALA A 278 20.01 -20.95 4.98
N GLY A 279 19.25 -20.14 4.26
CA GLY A 279 17.84 -20.37 3.96
C GLY A 279 17.30 -19.31 3.01
N HIS A 280 15.99 -19.11 3.02
CA HIS A 280 15.29 -18.14 2.18
C HIS A 280 14.75 -16.98 3.02
N LEU A 281 15.01 -15.77 2.56
CA LEU A 281 14.51 -14.57 3.20
C LEU A 281 13.01 -14.40 2.92
N SER A 282 12.21 -14.29 3.97
CA SER A 282 10.77 -13.98 3.83
C SER A 282 10.56 -12.59 3.25
N PRO A 283 9.61 -12.41 2.31
CA PRO A 283 9.30 -11.10 1.78
C PRO A 283 8.82 -10.13 2.86
N LEU A 284 9.26 -8.87 2.79
CA LEU A 284 8.78 -7.82 3.68
C LEU A 284 7.25 -7.73 3.70
N CYS A 285 6.65 -7.78 4.89
CA CYS A 285 5.23 -7.52 5.09
C CYS A 285 4.91 -6.04 4.86
N GLN A 286 3.62 -5.69 4.77
CA GLN A 286 3.19 -4.30 4.74
C GLN A 286 3.39 -3.65 6.12
N MET A 287 3.80 -2.38 6.16
CA MET A 287 4.17 -1.64 7.36
C MET A 287 3.11 -1.69 8.49
N ARG A 288 1.83 -1.76 8.16
CA ARG A 288 0.72 -1.77 9.13
C ARG A 288 0.14 -3.15 9.41
N THR A 289 0.80 -4.19 8.98
CA THR A 289 0.33 -5.55 9.19
C THR A 289 0.80 -6.03 10.56
N ALA A 290 -0.14 -6.29 11.48
CA ALA A 290 0.21 -6.85 12.79
C ALA A 290 0.77 -8.27 12.64
N ASN A 291 1.95 -8.54 13.18
CA ASN A 291 2.63 -9.86 13.17
C ASN A 291 1.71 -10.98 13.65
N LYS A 292 0.85 -10.69 14.62
CA LYS A 292 -0.15 -11.62 15.18
C LYS A 292 -1.12 -12.23 14.15
N LYS A 293 -1.39 -11.54 13.02
CA LYS A 293 -2.28 -12.05 11.94
C LYS A 293 -1.62 -13.05 11.00
N HIS A 294 -0.30 -13.01 10.89
CA HIS A 294 0.46 -13.84 9.93
C HIS A 294 1.25 -14.97 10.62
N ARG A 295 1.14 -15.16 11.94
CA ARG A 295 1.93 -16.11 12.75
C ARG A 295 3.43 -15.83 12.73
N ASN A 296 3.85 -14.63 12.33
CA ASN A 296 5.24 -14.23 12.32
C ASN A 296 5.77 -14.09 13.75
N ILE A 297 7.03 -14.46 13.93
CA ILE A 297 7.77 -14.25 15.18
C ILE A 297 8.24 -12.80 15.23
N ALA A 298 8.81 -12.31 14.11
CA ALA A 298 9.46 -11.01 13.98
C ALA A 298 9.15 -10.33 12.64
N ASP A 299 9.71 -9.14 12.41
CA ASP A 299 9.56 -8.35 11.19
C ASP A 299 10.30 -8.98 10.00
N ILE A 300 11.43 -9.62 10.27
CA ILE A 300 12.31 -10.26 9.28
C ILE A 300 12.53 -11.71 9.70
N GLU A 301 12.29 -12.65 8.79
CA GLU A 301 12.41 -14.08 9.03
C GLU A 301 13.18 -14.77 7.91
N ILE A 302 14.06 -15.69 8.28
CA ILE A 302 14.77 -16.60 7.39
C ILE A 302 14.19 -17.99 7.58
N LEU A 303 13.82 -18.62 6.47
CA LEU A 303 13.15 -19.92 6.44
C LEU A 303 14.11 -20.99 5.89
N ASP A 304 14.06 -22.19 6.46
CA ASP A 304 14.69 -23.37 5.87
C ASP A 304 13.96 -23.86 4.59
N GLU A 305 14.47 -24.89 3.95
CA GLU A 305 13.87 -25.51 2.76
C GLU A 305 12.47 -26.11 3.04
N ALA A 306 12.16 -26.42 4.29
CA ALA A 306 10.85 -26.96 4.70
C ALA A 306 9.85 -25.83 5.05
N GLY A 307 10.30 -24.58 5.06
CA GLY A 307 9.50 -23.40 5.40
C GLY A 307 9.39 -23.13 6.90
N ASN A 308 10.25 -23.73 7.73
CA ASN A 308 10.33 -23.38 9.15
C ASN A 308 11.22 -22.16 9.35
N ILE A 309 10.89 -21.32 10.34
CA ILE A 309 11.68 -20.15 10.69
C ILE A 309 12.94 -20.63 11.43
N VAL A 310 14.12 -20.35 10.90
CA VAL A 310 15.42 -20.69 11.52
C VAL A 310 16.06 -19.48 12.18
N GLU A 311 15.83 -18.27 11.64
CA GLU A 311 16.34 -17.02 12.19
C GLU A 311 15.28 -15.91 12.08
N ALA A 312 15.12 -15.08 13.12
CA ALA A 312 14.13 -14.03 13.13
C ALA A 312 14.60 -12.76 13.87
N TRP A 313 14.35 -11.58 13.27
CA TRP A 313 14.77 -10.29 13.80
C TRP A 313 13.62 -9.29 13.82
N ASP A 314 13.42 -8.68 14.98
CA ASP A 314 12.43 -7.61 15.16
C ASP A 314 13.13 -6.24 15.27
N CYS A 315 12.63 -5.25 14.57
CA CYS A 315 13.26 -3.92 14.46
C CYS A 315 12.65 -2.97 15.50
N LYS A 316 13.49 -2.34 16.32
CA LYS A 316 13.04 -1.37 17.34
C LYS A 316 13.81 -0.05 17.18
N TYR A 317 13.15 0.97 16.70
CA TYR A 317 13.71 2.31 16.55
C TYR A 317 13.31 3.21 17.73
N GLY A 318 14.28 3.91 18.30
CA GLY A 318 14.07 4.83 19.44
C GLY A 318 13.73 4.13 20.77
N LYS A 319 13.90 2.82 20.84
CA LYS A 319 13.69 2.02 22.04
C LYS A 319 14.87 1.10 22.32
N THR A 320 15.61 1.37 23.36
CA THR A 320 16.83 0.63 23.72
C THR A 320 16.62 -0.38 24.85
N TYR A 321 15.63 -0.15 25.72
CA TYR A 321 15.24 -1.04 26.81
C TYR A 321 14.05 -1.91 26.39
N LEU A 322 14.25 -3.22 26.26
CA LEU A 322 13.33 -4.16 25.58
C LEU A 322 12.83 -5.29 26.49
N TYR A 323 12.68 -5.04 27.79
CA TYR A 323 12.24 -6.06 28.74
C TYR A 323 10.84 -6.61 28.42
N ASP A 324 9.89 -5.72 28.09
CA ASP A 324 8.52 -6.14 27.77
C ASP A 324 8.46 -6.89 26.42
N GLU A 325 9.24 -6.44 25.43
CA GLU A 325 9.34 -7.10 24.13
C GLU A 325 9.96 -8.50 24.22
N LEU A 326 10.92 -8.69 25.14
CA LEU A 326 11.48 -10.02 25.43
C LEU A 326 10.42 -10.97 25.98
N HIS A 327 9.55 -10.50 26.89
CA HIS A 327 8.45 -11.31 27.37
C HIS A 327 7.50 -11.74 26.25
N GLU A 328 7.11 -10.79 25.38
CA GLU A 328 6.29 -11.11 24.21
C GLU A 328 6.98 -12.07 23.25
N LEU A 329 8.31 -11.96 23.09
CA LEU A 329 9.11 -12.88 22.28
C LEU A 329 9.10 -14.28 22.89
N GLY A 330 9.30 -14.43 24.19
CA GLY A 330 9.22 -15.72 24.89
C GLY A 330 7.88 -16.42 24.64
N GLU A 331 6.76 -15.68 24.75
CA GLU A 331 5.42 -16.22 24.45
C GLU A 331 5.29 -16.66 22.96
N LYS A 332 5.86 -15.92 22.02
CA LYS A 332 5.82 -16.27 20.59
C LYS A 332 6.66 -17.50 20.25
N LEU A 333 7.71 -17.77 21.01
CA LEU A 333 8.60 -18.91 20.82
C LEU A 333 8.07 -20.20 21.43
N GLU A 334 7.02 -20.15 22.27
CA GLU A 334 6.40 -21.35 22.79
C GLU A 334 6.02 -22.32 21.65
N ASN A 335 6.54 -23.54 21.71
CA ASN A 335 6.35 -24.60 20.69
C ASN A 335 6.91 -24.29 19.29
N LYS A 336 7.90 -23.41 19.18
CA LYS A 336 8.63 -23.17 17.94
C LYS A 336 10.12 -23.50 18.13
N GLN A 337 10.73 -24.07 17.11
CA GLN A 337 12.16 -24.31 17.06
C GLN A 337 12.79 -23.24 16.16
N VAL A 338 13.53 -22.31 16.75
CA VAL A 338 14.23 -21.23 16.06
C VAL A 338 15.67 -21.23 16.60
N GLU A 339 16.66 -21.20 15.72
CA GLU A 339 18.07 -21.25 16.13
C GLU A 339 18.54 -19.92 16.70
N LEU A 340 18.16 -18.81 16.06
CA LEU A 340 18.57 -17.45 16.41
C LEU A 340 17.40 -16.48 16.31
N VAL A 341 17.22 -15.70 17.36
CA VAL A 341 16.15 -14.71 17.39
C VAL A 341 16.58 -13.48 18.16
N GLY A 342 16.10 -12.30 17.79
CA GLY A 342 16.43 -11.13 18.56
C GLY A 342 15.84 -9.83 18.06
N PHE A 343 16.38 -8.77 18.64
CA PHE A 343 16.02 -7.40 18.33
C PHE A 343 17.23 -6.65 17.77
N VAL A 344 16.95 -5.81 16.78
CA VAL A 344 17.93 -4.84 16.30
C VAL A 344 17.41 -3.44 16.57
N VAL A 345 18.23 -2.65 17.28
CA VAL A 345 17.94 -1.27 17.65
C VAL A 345 18.82 -0.29 16.86
N ASP A 346 18.35 0.96 16.73
CA ASP A 346 19.06 2.01 15.98
C ASP A 346 20.30 2.56 16.69
N THR A 347 20.39 2.36 18.01
CA THR A 347 21.51 2.81 18.86
C THR A 347 22.03 1.67 19.73
N GLN A 348 22.86 1.94 20.73
CA GLN A 348 23.30 0.89 21.64
C GLN A 348 22.17 0.41 22.55
N PRO A 349 21.94 -0.91 22.66
CA PRO A 349 20.90 -1.46 23.52
C PRO A 349 21.22 -1.30 25.01
N ASP A 350 20.20 -1.12 25.82
CA ASP A 350 20.29 -1.09 27.29
C ASP A 350 20.22 -2.53 27.85
N LEU A 351 21.37 -3.15 28.00
CA LEU A 351 21.50 -4.52 28.50
C LEU A 351 21.66 -4.56 30.04
N ARG A 352 20.72 -3.97 30.79
CA ARG A 352 20.68 -4.13 32.26
C ARG A 352 20.59 -5.59 32.65
N GLY A 353 20.99 -5.89 33.91
CA GLY A 353 21.06 -7.26 34.42
C GLY A 353 19.75 -8.04 34.31
N GLU A 354 18.60 -7.38 34.48
CA GLU A 354 17.27 -7.98 34.28
C GLU A 354 17.00 -8.38 32.83
N VAL A 355 17.40 -7.54 31.86
CA VAL A 355 17.29 -7.85 30.42
C VAL A 355 18.16 -9.05 30.07
N GLN A 356 19.42 -9.06 30.53
CA GLN A 356 20.33 -10.18 30.30
C GLN A 356 19.88 -11.46 30.96
N SER A 357 19.24 -11.36 32.15
CA SER A 357 18.70 -12.52 32.86
C SER A 357 17.52 -13.11 32.09
N LEU A 358 16.61 -12.27 31.61
CA LEU A 358 15.45 -12.70 30.83
C LEU A 358 15.87 -13.30 29.47
N MET A 359 16.88 -12.72 28.79
CA MET A 359 17.43 -13.31 27.55
C MET A 359 17.93 -14.73 27.79
N ARG A 360 18.67 -14.97 28.89
CA ARG A 360 19.16 -16.31 29.26
C ARG A 360 18.02 -17.27 29.57
N GLU A 361 17.05 -16.83 30.35
CA GLU A 361 15.86 -17.62 30.69
C GLU A 361 15.10 -18.08 29.43
N ILE A 362 14.88 -17.16 28.48
CA ILE A 362 14.23 -17.51 27.20
C ILE A 362 15.11 -18.49 26.41
N SER A 363 16.43 -18.23 26.31
CA SER A 363 17.35 -19.13 25.60
C SER A 363 17.37 -20.55 26.22
N GLU A 364 17.38 -20.66 27.54
CA GLU A 364 17.35 -21.97 28.24
C GLU A 364 16.01 -22.70 28.04
N ALA A 365 14.90 -21.93 27.99
CA ALA A 365 13.56 -22.50 27.82
C ALA A 365 13.24 -22.94 26.38
N THR A 366 13.83 -22.28 25.39
CA THR A 366 13.48 -22.45 23.95
C THR A 366 14.61 -23.04 23.11
N GLU A 367 15.81 -23.20 23.69
CA GLU A 367 17.05 -23.57 22.99
C GLU A 367 17.49 -22.59 21.87
N ALA A 368 16.85 -21.40 21.76
CA ALA A 368 17.19 -20.37 20.84
C ALA A 368 18.34 -19.48 21.33
N ASP A 369 19.23 -19.05 20.46
CA ASP A 369 20.18 -17.96 20.75
C ASP A 369 19.44 -16.63 20.69
N VAL A 370 19.24 -15.98 21.86
CA VAL A 370 18.49 -14.71 21.96
C VAL A 370 19.46 -13.55 22.04
N ARG A 371 19.34 -12.57 21.12
CA ARG A 371 20.24 -11.42 21.03
C ARG A 371 19.50 -10.09 20.96
N ILE A 372 20.14 -9.04 21.50
CA ILE A 372 19.76 -7.64 21.28
C ILE A 372 21.01 -6.90 20.83
N LEU A 373 20.98 -6.34 19.63
CA LEU A 373 22.13 -5.74 18.98
C LEU A 373 21.79 -4.34 18.45
N SER A 374 22.81 -3.45 18.37
CA SER A 374 22.69 -2.29 17.49
C SER A 374 22.72 -2.73 16.03
N LEU A 375 22.26 -1.89 15.10
CA LEU A 375 22.38 -2.19 13.67
C LEU A 375 23.82 -2.45 13.26
N SER A 376 24.77 -1.65 13.78
CA SER A 376 26.20 -1.82 13.51
C SER A 376 26.73 -3.17 14.00
N ASP A 377 26.41 -3.55 15.25
CA ASP A 377 26.85 -4.83 15.83
C ASP A 377 26.20 -6.03 15.12
N TRP A 378 24.96 -5.88 14.67
CA TRP A 378 24.25 -6.91 13.88
C TRP A 378 24.92 -7.13 12.52
N ILE A 379 25.29 -6.06 11.81
CA ILE A 379 26.03 -6.15 10.53
C ILE A 379 27.39 -6.80 10.74
N GLU A 380 28.16 -6.36 11.75
CA GLU A 380 29.46 -6.96 12.07
C GLU A 380 29.32 -8.46 12.40
N LEU A 381 28.30 -8.85 13.16
CA LEU A 381 27.99 -10.26 13.44
C LEU A 381 27.79 -11.05 12.14
N LEU A 382 27.03 -10.52 11.20
CA LEU A 382 26.74 -11.20 9.94
C LEU A 382 28.01 -11.26 9.05
N LEU A 383 28.76 -10.18 8.94
CA LEU A 383 30.02 -10.16 8.18
C LEU A 383 31.01 -11.22 8.72
N GLN A 384 31.19 -11.29 10.05
CA GLN A 384 32.05 -12.28 10.71
C GLN A 384 31.54 -13.71 10.50
N ARG A 385 30.24 -13.95 10.73
CA ARG A 385 29.60 -15.27 10.56
C ARG A 385 29.82 -15.84 9.17
N HIS A 386 29.80 -14.99 8.15
CA HIS A 386 29.91 -15.37 6.75
C HIS A 386 31.30 -15.20 6.14
N GLY A 387 32.30 -14.75 6.93
CA GLY A 387 33.68 -14.55 6.48
C GLY A 387 33.84 -13.45 5.42
N LEU A 388 33.06 -12.36 5.58
CA LEU A 388 32.97 -11.23 4.62
C LEU A 388 33.70 -9.96 5.10
N GLU A 389 34.49 -10.02 6.17
CA GLU A 389 35.18 -8.84 6.74
C GLU A 389 36.13 -8.20 5.74
N GLN A 390 36.77 -8.97 4.85
CA GLN A 390 37.64 -8.46 3.80
C GLN A 390 36.89 -7.91 2.59
N GLU A 391 35.63 -8.28 2.44
CA GLU A 391 34.75 -7.88 1.33
C GLU A 391 33.73 -6.80 1.76
N ARG A 392 33.88 -6.25 2.97
CA ARG A 392 32.93 -5.35 3.61
C ARG A 392 32.49 -4.16 2.73
N ASP A 393 33.43 -3.58 1.96
CA ASP A 393 33.15 -2.46 1.05
C ASP A 393 32.26 -2.91 -0.09
N SER A 394 32.54 -4.06 -0.70
CA SER A 394 31.72 -4.63 -1.78
C SER A 394 30.32 -5.01 -1.31
N VAL A 395 30.21 -5.59 -0.13
CA VAL A 395 28.92 -5.91 0.50
C VAL A 395 28.14 -4.63 0.80
N ALA A 396 28.80 -3.58 1.31
CA ALA A 396 28.18 -2.29 1.57
C ALA A 396 27.63 -1.63 0.30
N HIS A 397 28.37 -1.70 -0.81
CA HIS A 397 27.89 -1.20 -2.11
C HIS A 397 26.62 -1.93 -2.55
N SER A 398 26.65 -3.25 -2.49
CA SER A 398 25.48 -4.07 -2.84
C SER A 398 24.29 -3.78 -1.92
N TRP A 399 24.54 -3.60 -0.62
CA TRP A 399 23.52 -3.23 0.36
C TRP A 399 22.88 -1.87 0.07
N MET A 400 23.67 -0.85 -0.20
CA MET A 400 23.16 0.49 -0.54
C MET A 400 22.30 0.47 -1.80
N LYS A 401 22.73 -0.27 -2.83
CA LYS A 401 21.95 -0.50 -4.06
C LYS A 401 20.65 -1.24 -3.76
N ALA A 402 20.72 -2.35 -3.04
CA ALA A 402 19.54 -3.12 -2.66
C ALA A 402 18.54 -2.30 -1.84
N TYR A 403 19.03 -1.46 -0.92
CA TYR A 403 18.22 -0.57 -0.11
C TYR A 403 17.42 0.42 -0.98
N ILE A 404 18.11 1.17 -1.87
CA ILE A 404 17.40 2.13 -2.73
C ILE A 404 16.46 1.44 -3.72
N GLU A 405 16.83 0.29 -4.26
CA GLU A 405 15.97 -0.50 -5.14
C GLU A 405 14.72 -1.02 -4.39
N CYS A 406 14.84 -1.35 -3.10
CA CYS A 406 13.68 -1.65 -2.26
C CYS A 406 12.76 -0.44 -2.10
N LEU A 407 13.29 0.76 -1.86
CA LEU A 407 12.50 1.98 -1.77
C LEU A 407 11.86 2.34 -3.12
N CYS A 408 12.57 2.15 -4.21
CA CYS A 408 12.09 2.30 -5.59
C CYS A 408 11.17 1.15 -6.04
N GLN A 409 10.97 0.13 -5.20
CA GLN A 409 10.09 -1.03 -5.42
C GLN A 409 10.53 -1.94 -6.57
N LYS A 410 11.79 -1.93 -6.89
CA LYS A 410 12.38 -2.83 -7.90
C LYS A 410 12.64 -4.23 -7.34
N ARG A 411 12.82 -4.36 -6.01
CA ARG A 411 13.15 -5.62 -5.29
C ARG A 411 12.02 -6.14 -4.38
N ARG A 412 10.81 -5.66 -4.51
CA ARG A 412 9.70 -6.02 -3.64
C ARG A 412 8.70 -6.94 -4.32
N GLU A 413 8.45 -8.10 -3.75
CA GLU A 413 7.38 -9.00 -4.20
C GLU A 413 5.98 -8.41 -3.96
N LYS A 414 5.80 -7.73 -2.83
CA LYS A 414 4.53 -7.09 -2.45
C LYS A 414 4.63 -5.58 -2.62
N ALA A 415 3.62 -4.99 -3.23
CA ALA A 415 3.55 -3.54 -3.36
C ALA A 415 3.42 -2.88 -1.97
N PRO A 416 4.29 -1.93 -1.62
CA PRO A 416 4.24 -1.20 -0.35
C PRO A 416 3.13 -0.14 -0.39
N ILE A 417 1.89 -0.55 -0.16
CA ILE A 417 0.71 0.31 -0.31
C ILE A 417 0.56 1.37 0.79
N ASP A 418 1.25 1.21 1.90
CA ASP A 418 1.14 2.06 3.10
C ASP A 418 2.42 2.86 3.41
N GLU A 419 3.43 2.77 2.55
CA GLU A 419 4.70 3.46 2.70
C GLU A 419 4.77 4.76 1.89
N PRO A 420 5.37 5.85 2.43
CA PRO A 420 5.58 7.10 1.70
C PRO A 420 6.83 7.03 0.80
N ALA A 421 6.89 6.03 -0.09
CA ALA A 421 8.07 5.75 -0.91
C ALA A 421 8.54 6.96 -1.73
N ASP A 422 7.60 7.77 -2.26
CA ASP A 422 7.93 8.98 -3.02
C ASP A 422 8.75 9.98 -2.17
N GLN A 423 8.39 10.13 -0.89
CA GLN A 423 9.10 11.03 0.02
C GLN A 423 10.48 10.47 0.39
N TRP A 424 10.57 9.19 0.75
CA TRP A 424 11.84 8.55 1.10
C TRP A 424 12.85 8.61 -0.04
N VAL A 425 12.41 8.39 -1.29
CA VAL A 425 13.30 8.49 -2.45
C VAL A 425 13.76 9.92 -2.68
N ARG A 426 12.92 10.94 -2.46
CA ARG A 426 13.32 12.36 -2.52
C ARG A 426 14.31 12.71 -1.42
N ASP A 427 14.06 12.29 -0.18
CA ASP A 427 14.96 12.49 0.96
C ASP A 427 16.34 11.88 0.68
N TRP A 428 16.35 10.68 0.08
CA TRP A 428 17.58 10.00 -0.33
C TRP A 428 18.37 10.79 -1.38
N ILE A 429 17.72 11.23 -2.46
CA ILE A 429 18.36 12.04 -3.50
C ILE A 429 18.96 13.31 -2.88
N ALA A 430 18.17 14.05 -2.11
CA ALA A 430 18.61 15.28 -1.47
C ALA A 430 19.82 15.05 -0.54
N LEU A 431 19.83 13.94 0.23
CA LEU A 431 20.94 13.58 1.07
C LEU A 431 22.22 13.35 0.26
N LEU A 432 22.15 12.56 -0.81
CA LEU A 432 23.34 12.25 -1.62
C LEU A 432 23.82 13.45 -2.43
N GLU A 433 22.93 14.32 -2.90
CA GLU A 433 23.34 15.58 -3.56
C GLU A 433 24.18 16.46 -2.63
N VAL A 434 23.77 16.60 -1.37
CA VAL A 434 24.53 17.36 -0.37
C VAL A 434 25.90 16.73 -0.13
N GLU A 435 25.97 15.43 0.09
CA GLU A 435 27.25 14.71 0.32
C GLU A 435 28.21 14.83 -0.88
N LEU A 436 27.68 14.74 -2.10
CA LEU A 436 28.51 14.88 -3.31
C LEU A 436 28.98 16.33 -3.54
N GLN A 437 28.21 17.35 -3.14
CA GLN A 437 28.61 18.75 -3.25
C GLN A 437 29.74 19.13 -2.28
N TYR A 438 29.76 18.59 -1.07
CA TYR A 438 30.82 18.86 -0.09
C TYR A 438 32.21 18.44 -0.56
N ARG A 439 32.36 17.52 -1.48
CA ARG A 439 33.64 17.06 -2.01
C ARG A 439 34.12 17.85 -3.24
N GLN A 440 33.27 18.66 -3.85
CA GLN A 440 33.64 19.51 -5.01
C GLN A 440 34.20 20.89 -4.58
N GLN A 441 34.10 21.20 -3.28
CA GLN A 441 34.68 22.38 -2.64
C GLN A 441 36.00 22.00 -1.92
#